data_891c987d8c41991f5f3e986c23c392a5
#
_entry.id   891c987d8c41991f5f3e986c23c392a5
#
_cell.length_a   1.000
_cell.length_b   1.000
_cell.length_c   1.000
_cell.angle_alpha   90.00
_cell.angle_beta   90.00
_cell.angle_gamma   90.00
#
_symmetry.space_group_name_H-M   'P 1'
#
loop_
_entity.id
_entity.type
_entity.pdbx_description
1 polymer ?
#
loop_
_entity_poly.entity_id
_entity_poly.type
_entity_poly.pdbx_seq_one_letter_code
_entity_poly.pdbx_strand_id
1 'polypeptide(L)'
;MKRRKKSKLIVSDAAPLIQLALSHHLQILPSLYDVVIPEGVFEETQYYRDYTDAMEIAKAIVTWLKVVAVWNKKEVKRHMKQKLGKGEAEAMVLCREIRAHALLISDKYAATKAEAFGLKTMNIADVVREAHNAKIMTSQDVLRLIDTLVNQSILDTQYIRRLREDAVRWPHRK
;
A
#
# COMPACT_ATOMS: atom_id res chain seq x y z
N MET A 1 12.31 20.99 -20.48
CA MET A 1 11.34 19.90 -20.23
C MET A 1 11.96 18.91 -19.23
N LYS A 2 11.55 18.93 -17.97
CA LYS A 2 12.01 17.94 -17.00
C LYS A 2 11.42 16.59 -17.41
N ARG A 3 12.25 15.62 -17.78
CA ARG A 3 11.86 14.23 -17.98
C ARG A 3 11.13 13.77 -16.70
N ARG A 4 9.82 13.50 -16.76
CA ARG A 4 9.12 12.82 -15.70
C ARG A 4 9.87 11.51 -15.45
N LYS A 5 10.45 11.36 -14.25
CA LYS A 5 11.02 10.09 -13.82
C LYS A 5 9.91 9.06 -13.95
N LYS A 6 10.13 8.00 -14.73
CA LYS A 6 9.11 6.96 -14.97
C LYS A 6 8.68 6.46 -13.59
N SER A 7 7.41 6.67 -13.22
CA SER A 7 6.92 6.24 -11.91
C SER A 7 6.97 4.71 -11.86
N LYS A 8 7.24 4.16 -10.68
CA LYS A 8 7.28 2.71 -10.48
C LYS A 8 5.85 2.20 -10.41
N LEU A 9 5.52 1.17 -11.18
CA LEU A 9 4.23 0.49 -11.11
C LEU A 9 4.22 -0.44 -9.89
N ILE A 10 3.25 -0.30 -9.01
CA ILE A 10 3.06 -1.18 -7.85
C ILE A 10 1.64 -1.74 -7.83
N VAL A 11 1.48 -2.91 -7.21
CA VAL A 11 0.17 -3.46 -6.84
C VAL A 11 -0.02 -3.23 -5.35
N SER A 12 -1.23 -2.83 -4.92
CA SER A 12 -1.56 -2.70 -3.50
C SER A 12 -2.58 -3.74 -3.06
N ASP A 13 -2.37 -4.26 -1.85
CA ASP A 13 -3.39 -4.93 -1.06
C ASP A 13 -4.35 -3.93 -0.42
N ALA A 14 -5.48 -4.39 0.15
CA ALA A 14 -6.51 -3.55 0.75
C ALA A 14 -6.03 -2.82 2.00
N ALA A 15 -5.37 -3.51 2.92
CA ALA A 15 -4.99 -2.97 4.23
C ALA A 15 -4.15 -1.67 4.16
N PRO A 16 -3.09 -1.57 3.33
CA PRO A 16 -2.34 -0.32 3.21
C PRO A 16 -3.17 0.85 2.68
N LEU A 17 -4.09 0.60 1.74
CA LEU A 17 -4.98 1.64 1.20
C LEU A 17 -5.93 2.16 2.28
N ILE A 18 -6.56 1.26 3.03
CA ILE A 18 -7.45 1.60 4.15
C ILE A 18 -6.69 2.40 5.20
N GLN A 19 -5.51 1.97 5.60
CA GLN A 19 -4.66 2.64 6.59
C GLN A 19 -4.30 4.06 6.15
N LEU A 20 -3.90 4.25 4.90
CA LEU A 20 -3.57 5.57 4.35
C LEU A 20 -4.81 6.46 4.17
N ALA A 21 -5.96 5.88 3.82
CA ALA A 21 -7.22 6.62 3.71
C ALA A 21 -7.70 7.11 5.08
N LEU A 22 -7.72 6.23 6.09
CA LEU A 22 -8.09 6.58 7.47
C LEU A 22 -7.18 7.64 8.09
N SER A 23 -5.93 7.69 7.70
CA SER A 23 -4.97 8.71 8.13
C SER A 23 -4.95 9.98 7.26
N HIS A 24 -5.81 10.08 6.24
CA HIS A 24 -5.87 11.18 5.26
C HIS A 24 -4.56 11.38 4.48
N HIS A 25 -3.79 10.31 4.26
CA HIS A 25 -2.51 10.34 3.55
C HIS A 25 -2.50 9.50 2.25
N LEU A 26 -3.66 9.08 1.75
CA LEU A 26 -3.76 8.25 0.55
C LEU A 26 -3.10 8.89 -0.68
N GLN A 27 -3.08 10.23 -0.75
CA GLN A 27 -2.52 11.00 -1.87
C GLN A 27 -0.99 10.95 -1.99
N ILE A 28 -0.28 10.39 -1.01
CA ILE A 28 1.17 10.18 -1.16
C ILE A 28 1.47 9.10 -2.21
N LEU A 29 0.56 8.14 -2.42
CA LEU A 29 0.76 7.06 -3.37
C LEU A 29 0.90 7.55 -4.82
N PRO A 30 -0.05 8.32 -5.40
CA PRO A 30 0.08 8.78 -6.80
C PRO A 30 1.21 9.78 -7.00
N SER A 31 1.73 10.38 -5.92
CA SER A 31 2.91 11.24 -5.99
C SER A 31 4.22 10.45 -6.18
N LEU A 32 4.23 9.15 -5.87
CA LEU A 32 5.40 8.28 -5.92
C LEU A 32 5.29 7.16 -6.96
N TYR A 33 4.08 6.63 -7.17
CA TYR A 33 3.85 5.39 -7.90
C TYR A 33 2.67 5.47 -8.87
N ASP A 34 2.71 4.63 -9.89
CA ASP A 34 1.51 4.19 -10.60
C ASP A 34 0.95 2.99 -9.83
N VAL A 35 -0.27 3.12 -9.29
CA VAL A 35 -0.85 2.10 -8.40
C VAL A 35 -2.01 1.39 -9.08
N VAL A 36 -2.01 0.07 -8.99
CA VAL A 36 -3.12 -0.77 -9.44
C VAL A 36 -3.54 -1.72 -8.33
N ILE A 37 -4.80 -2.14 -8.37
CA ILE A 37 -5.38 -3.14 -7.46
C ILE A 37 -6.15 -4.19 -8.26
N PRO A 38 -6.24 -5.43 -7.78
CA PRO A 38 -7.14 -6.42 -8.36
C PRO A 38 -8.59 -6.23 -7.92
N GLU A 39 -9.51 -6.95 -8.58
CA GLU A 39 -10.94 -6.92 -8.27
C GLU A 39 -11.25 -7.32 -6.82
N GLY A 40 -10.56 -8.33 -6.28
CA GLY A 40 -10.75 -8.76 -4.89
C GLY A 40 -10.41 -7.67 -3.87
N VAL A 41 -9.36 -6.89 -4.10
CA VAL A 41 -9.01 -5.72 -3.27
C VAL A 41 -10.05 -4.62 -3.43
N PHE A 42 -10.54 -4.37 -4.64
CA PHE A 42 -11.63 -3.42 -4.87
C PHE A 42 -12.89 -3.81 -4.09
N GLU A 43 -13.33 -5.06 -4.19
CA GLU A 43 -14.50 -5.57 -3.45
C GLU A 43 -14.33 -5.38 -1.94
N GLU A 44 -13.16 -5.71 -1.40
CA GLU A 44 -12.84 -5.61 0.02
C GLU A 44 -12.84 -4.15 0.51
N THR A 45 -12.22 -3.24 -0.23
CA THR A 45 -12.16 -1.81 0.12
C THR A 45 -13.51 -1.09 -0.02
N GLN A 46 -14.46 -1.65 -0.79
CA GLN A 46 -15.79 -1.09 -1.01
C GLN A 46 -16.90 -1.84 -0.26
N TYR A 47 -16.55 -2.79 0.61
CA TYR A 47 -17.54 -3.59 1.34
C TYR A 47 -18.44 -2.73 2.23
N TYR A 48 -17.85 -1.76 2.94
CA TYR A 48 -18.55 -0.77 3.76
C TYR A 48 -18.49 0.62 3.10
N ARG A 49 -19.27 0.84 2.06
CA ARG A 49 -19.21 2.03 1.20
C ARG A 49 -19.42 3.36 1.90
N ASP A 50 -20.11 3.36 3.03
CA ASP A 50 -20.42 4.56 3.81
C ASP A 50 -19.30 4.98 4.76
N TYR A 51 -18.24 4.18 4.88
CA TYR A 51 -17.10 4.53 5.71
C TYR A 51 -16.14 5.48 4.98
N THR A 52 -15.48 6.34 5.76
CA THR A 52 -14.61 7.40 5.23
C THR A 52 -13.49 6.86 4.35
N ASP A 53 -12.86 5.77 4.74
CA ASP A 53 -11.80 5.11 3.97
C ASP A 53 -12.31 4.58 2.62
N ALA A 54 -13.47 3.92 2.60
CA ALA A 54 -14.08 3.42 1.37
C ALA A 54 -14.43 4.58 0.41
N MET A 55 -14.95 5.69 0.94
CA MET A 55 -15.25 6.89 0.15
C MET A 55 -13.98 7.54 -0.43
N GLU A 56 -12.91 7.61 0.34
CA GLU A 56 -11.61 8.14 -0.12
C GLU A 56 -11.01 7.25 -1.21
N ILE A 57 -11.04 5.92 -1.03
CA ILE A 57 -10.56 4.96 -2.03
C ILE A 57 -11.44 5.01 -3.28
N ALA A 58 -12.76 5.14 -3.16
CA ALA A 58 -13.65 5.29 -4.31
C ALA A 58 -13.29 6.53 -5.16
N LYS A 59 -12.99 7.66 -4.53
CA LYS A 59 -12.48 8.86 -5.24
C LYS A 59 -11.15 8.59 -5.93
N ALA A 60 -10.24 7.84 -5.30
CA ALA A 60 -8.97 7.46 -5.89
C ALA A 60 -9.16 6.60 -7.15
N ILE A 61 -10.11 5.66 -7.14
CA ILE A 61 -10.44 4.79 -8.29
C ILE A 61 -10.92 5.61 -9.49
N VAL A 62 -11.70 6.66 -9.27
CA VAL A 62 -12.16 7.56 -10.35
C VAL A 62 -11.01 8.38 -10.94
N THR A 63 -9.94 8.62 -10.19
CA THR A 63 -8.90 9.59 -10.57
C THR A 63 -7.57 8.96 -10.98
N TRP A 64 -6.98 8.10 -10.16
CA TRP A 64 -5.62 7.59 -10.38
C TRP A 64 -5.41 6.11 -10.06
N LEU A 65 -6.23 5.51 -9.18
CA LEU A 65 -6.11 4.11 -8.77
C LEU A 65 -6.85 3.20 -9.77
N LYS A 66 -6.13 2.30 -10.43
CA LYS A 66 -6.72 1.45 -11.46
C LYS A 66 -7.07 0.08 -10.91
N VAL A 67 -8.27 -0.41 -11.25
CA VAL A 67 -8.68 -1.79 -10.99
C VAL A 67 -8.34 -2.63 -12.21
N VAL A 68 -7.65 -3.76 -12.01
CA VAL A 68 -7.17 -4.64 -13.09
C VAL A 68 -7.56 -6.08 -12.78
N ALA A 69 -8.18 -6.75 -13.72
CA ALA A 69 -8.55 -8.15 -13.58
C ALA A 69 -7.31 -9.07 -13.61
N VAL A 70 -7.30 -10.08 -12.77
CA VAL A 70 -6.29 -11.14 -12.74
C VAL A 70 -6.65 -12.22 -13.77
N TRP A 71 -5.70 -12.64 -14.59
CA TRP A 71 -5.92 -13.66 -15.62
C TRP A 71 -5.81 -15.08 -15.08
N ASN A 72 -4.78 -15.35 -14.27
CA ASN A 72 -4.50 -16.68 -13.77
C ASN A 72 -5.31 -17.02 -12.52
N LYS A 73 -6.61 -17.22 -12.67
CA LYS A 73 -7.53 -17.59 -11.57
C LYS A 73 -7.15 -18.93 -10.90
N LYS A 74 -6.45 -19.82 -11.61
CA LYS A 74 -5.95 -21.08 -11.03
C LYS A 74 -4.87 -20.82 -9.99
N GLU A 75 -3.96 -19.92 -10.27
CA GLU A 75 -2.90 -19.52 -9.32
C GLU A 75 -3.48 -18.80 -8.10
N VAL A 76 -4.48 -17.93 -8.30
CA VAL A 76 -5.22 -17.29 -7.20
C VAL A 76 -5.81 -18.35 -6.26
N LYS A 77 -6.53 -19.34 -6.79
CA LYS A 77 -7.09 -20.46 -6.00
C LYS A 77 -6.02 -21.25 -5.25
N ARG A 78 -4.83 -21.42 -5.84
CA ARG A 78 -3.70 -22.09 -5.20
C ARG A 78 -3.19 -21.31 -3.98
N HIS A 79 -3.06 -19.97 -4.09
CA HIS A 79 -2.66 -19.11 -2.98
C HIS A 79 -3.73 -19.08 -1.88
N MET A 80 -5.02 -19.00 -2.23
CA MET A 80 -6.11 -19.04 -1.24
C MET A 80 -6.09 -20.33 -0.40
N LYS A 81 -5.68 -21.48 -0.97
CA LYS A 81 -5.48 -22.74 -0.20
C LYS A 81 -4.37 -22.63 0.85
N GLN A 82 -3.51 -21.63 0.77
CA GLN A 82 -2.46 -21.33 1.75
C GLN A 82 -2.90 -20.33 2.82
N LYS A 83 -4.21 -20.22 3.09
CA LYS A 83 -4.83 -19.33 4.08
C LYS A 83 -4.65 -17.83 3.76
N LEU A 84 -4.49 -17.49 2.50
CA LEU A 84 -4.54 -16.10 2.05
C LEU A 84 -5.96 -15.70 1.69
N GLY A 85 -6.34 -14.46 1.98
CA GLY A 85 -7.59 -13.87 1.52
C GLY A 85 -7.64 -13.75 0.00
N LYS A 86 -8.85 -13.55 -0.57
CA LYS A 86 -9.02 -13.37 -2.02
C LYS A 86 -8.23 -12.17 -2.51
N GLY A 87 -8.33 -11.03 -1.83
CA GLY A 87 -7.62 -9.79 -2.18
C GLY A 87 -6.10 -9.98 -2.20
N GLU A 88 -5.53 -10.56 -1.12
CA GLU A 88 -4.10 -10.86 -1.02
C GLU A 88 -3.63 -11.81 -2.13
N ALA A 89 -4.36 -12.89 -2.37
CA ALA A 89 -4.02 -13.87 -3.41
C ALA A 89 -4.07 -13.25 -4.81
N GLU A 90 -5.10 -12.46 -5.10
CA GLU A 90 -5.21 -11.74 -6.38
C GLU A 90 -4.13 -10.68 -6.53
N ALA A 91 -3.79 -9.93 -5.47
CA ALA A 91 -2.74 -8.92 -5.51
C ALA A 91 -1.36 -9.54 -5.80
N MET A 92 -1.05 -10.68 -5.20
CA MET A 92 0.19 -11.43 -5.48
C MET A 92 0.27 -11.88 -6.94
N VAL A 93 -0.80 -12.49 -7.45
CA VAL A 93 -0.83 -12.99 -8.83
C VAL A 93 -0.77 -11.83 -9.83
N LEU A 94 -1.55 -10.77 -9.61
CA LEU A 94 -1.51 -9.58 -10.46
C LEU A 94 -0.11 -8.95 -10.49
N CYS A 95 0.53 -8.80 -9.33
CA CYS A 95 1.87 -8.22 -9.22
C CYS A 95 2.86 -8.96 -10.14
N ARG A 96 2.78 -10.28 -10.20
CA ARG A 96 3.60 -11.12 -11.08
C ARG A 96 3.21 -11.00 -12.55
N GLU A 97 1.91 -11.05 -12.86
CA GLU A 97 1.39 -10.97 -14.24
C GLU A 97 1.82 -9.69 -14.96
N ILE A 98 1.71 -8.56 -14.29
CA ILE A 98 2.07 -7.25 -14.87
C ILE A 98 3.52 -6.84 -14.62
N ARG A 99 4.31 -7.71 -13.98
CA ARG A 99 5.70 -7.44 -13.59
C ARG A 99 5.84 -6.13 -12.84
N ALA A 100 4.97 -5.91 -11.85
CA ALA A 100 5.03 -4.73 -11.03
C ALA A 100 6.35 -4.65 -10.25
N HIS A 101 6.76 -3.43 -9.92
CA HIS A 101 8.01 -3.19 -9.19
C HIS A 101 7.98 -3.80 -7.78
N ALA A 102 6.84 -3.74 -7.11
CA ALA A 102 6.62 -4.29 -5.77
C ALA A 102 5.13 -4.48 -5.48
N LEU A 103 4.85 -5.30 -4.47
CA LEU A 103 3.56 -5.47 -3.84
C LEU A 103 3.54 -4.68 -2.53
N LEU A 104 2.63 -3.71 -2.40
CA LEU A 104 2.37 -2.97 -1.17
C LEU A 104 1.41 -3.78 -0.31
N ILE A 105 1.88 -4.27 0.85
CA ILE A 105 1.17 -5.18 1.72
C ILE A 105 1.53 -4.93 3.19
N SER A 106 0.55 -5.00 4.10
CA SER A 106 0.75 -4.76 5.53
C SER A 106 0.81 -6.05 6.35
N ASP A 107 0.11 -7.10 5.93
CA ASP A 107 0.11 -8.38 6.63
C ASP A 107 1.46 -9.10 6.49
N LYS A 108 2.05 -9.46 7.63
CA LYS A 108 3.38 -10.09 7.66
C LYS A 108 3.39 -11.50 7.09
N TYR A 109 2.32 -12.27 7.32
CA TYR A 109 2.22 -13.63 6.79
C TYR A 109 2.08 -13.59 5.27
N ALA A 110 1.18 -12.76 4.75
CA ALA A 110 0.99 -12.57 3.32
C ALA A 110 2.27 -12.00 2.64
N ALA A 111 2.98 -11.07 3.28
CA ALA A 111 4.27 -10.58 2.79
C ALA A 111 5.31 -11.71 2.66
N THR A 112 5.44 -12.56 3.68
CA THR A 112 6.35 -13.71 3.62
C THR A 112 6.00 -14.68 2.49
N LYS A 113 4.69 -14.90 2.25
CA LYS A 113 4.23 -15.73 1.13
C LYS A 113 4.54 -15.10 -0.23
N ALA A 114 4.35 -13.79 -0.35
CA ALA A 114 4.67 -13.04 -1.56
C ALA A 114 6.17 -13.09 -1.88
N GLU A 115 7.03 -12.93 -0.90
CA GLU A 115 8.49 -13.05 -1.05
C GLU A 115 8.90 -14.46 -1.46
N ALA A 116 8.32 -15.49 -0.85
CA ALA A 116 8.53 -16.89 -1.26
C ALA A 116 8.03 -17.17 -2.69
N PHE A 117 7.06 -16.39 -3.18
CA PHE A 117 6.57 -16.42 -4.56
C PHE A 117 7.47 -15.64 -5.54
N GLY A 118 8.55 -15.01 -5.02
CA GLY A 118 9.53 -14.25 -5.81
C GLY A 118 9.14 -12.78 -6.04
N LEU A 119 8.21 -12.24 -5.27
CA LEU A 119 7.81 -10.84 -5.35
C LEU A 119 8.64 -9.99 -4.40
N LYS A 120 8.89 -8.76 -4.81
CA LYS A 120 9.36 -7.71 -3.92
C LYS A 120 8.17 -7.16 -3.17
N THR A 121 8.24 -7.14 -1.84
CA THR A 121 7.24 -6.53 -0.99
C THR A 121 7.68 -5.15 -0.50
N MET A 122 6.71 -4.33 -0.15
CA MET A 122 6.89 -3.06 0.55
C MET A 122 5.72 -2.82 1.49
N ASN A 123 5.90 -2.01 2.49
CA ASN A 123 4.89 -1.66 3.47
C ASN A 123 4.74 -0.13 3.60
N ILE A 124 3.84 0.33 4.46
CA ILE A 124 3.60 1.78 4.65
C ILE A 124 4.87 2.52 5.08
N ALA A 125 5.76 1.92 5.90
CA ALA A 125 7.01 2.59 6.28
C ALA A 125 7.91 2.84 5.09
N ASP A 126 7.96 1.91 4.13
CA ASP A 126 8.74 2.09 2.91
C ASP A 126 8.18 3.23 2.07
N VAL A 127 6.85 3.32 1.93
CA VAL A 127 6.16 4.42 1.23
C VAL A 127 6.46 5.75 1.91
N VAL A 128 6.30 5.83 3.22
CA VAL A 128 6.53 7.06 4.00
C VAL A 128 7.99 7.50 3.91
N ARG A 129 8.93 6.56 3.99
CA ARG A 129 10.36 6.83 3.81
C ARG A 129 10.66 7.36 2.41
N GLU A 130 10.10 6.77 1.35
CA GLU A 130 10.24 7.28 -0.02
C GLU A 130 9.61 8.68 -0.17
N ALA A 131 8.45 8.93 0.44
CA ALA A 131 7.80 10.25 0.44
C ALA A 131 8.64 11.33 1.12
N HIS A 132 9.23 11.00 2.27
CA HIS A 132 10.15 11.89 2.97
C HIS A 132 11.41 12.17 2.14
N ASN A 133 12.04 11.13 1.58
CA ASN A 133 13.23 11.30 0.72
C ASN A 133 12.94 12.12 -0.54
N ALA A 134 11.72 11.98 -1.09
CA ALA A 134 11.27 12.77 -2.23
C ALA A 134 10.81 14.18 -1.86
N LYS A 135 10.87 14.58 -0.58
CA LYS A 135 10.41 15.88 -0.04
C LYS A 135 8.90 16.13 -0.23
N ILE A 136 8.11 15.06 -0.33
CA ILE A 136 6.64 15.11 -0.37
C ILE A 136 6.08 15.25 1.05
N MET A 137 6.76 14.64 2.04
CA MET A 137 6.44 14.73 3.45
C MET A 137 7.63 15.30 4.23
N THR A 138 7.34 16.19 5.18
CA THR A 138 8.31 16.61 6.20
C THR A 138 8.40 15.56 7.31
N SER A 139 9.46 15.58 8.12
CA SER A 139 9.56 14.72 9.32
C SER A 139 8.37 14.92 10.27
N GLN A 140 7.83 16.14 10.33
CA GLN A 140 6.68 16.47 11.16
C GLN A 140 5.39 15.85 10.63
N ASP A 141 5.20 15.82 9.30
CA ASP A 141 4.06 15.12 8.67
C ASP A 141 4.11 13.61 8.92
N VAL A 142 5.31 13.04 8.86
CA VAL A 142 5.53 11.61 9.17
C VAL A 142 5.18 11.30 10.61
N LEU A 143 5.59 12.13 11.57
CA LEU A 143 5.25 11.93 12.98
C LEU A 143 3.73 12.03 13.22
N ARG A 144 3.04 12.98 12.58
CA ARG A 144 1.58 13.11 12.66
C ARG A 144 0.88 11.88 12.08
N LEU A 145 1.35 11.37 10.94
CA LEU A 145 0.82 10.14 10.35
C LEU A 145 0.96 8.97 11.32
N ILE A 146 2.15 8.79 11.91
CA ILE A 146 2.42 7.74 12.89
C ILE A 146 1.46 7.86 14.08
N ASP A 147 1.28 9.05 14.64
CA ASP A 147 0.39 9.26 15.78
C ASP A 147 -1.07 8.92 15.43
N THR A 148 -1.51 9.25 14.21
CA THR A 148 -2.84 8.88 13.73
C THR A 148 -3.01 7.37 13.63
N LEU A 149 -2.04 6.67 13.04
CA LEU A 149 -2.06 5.21 12.89
C LEU A 149 -2.03 4.48 14.24
N VAL A 150 -1.29 5.03 15.22
CA VAL A 150 -1.27 4.52 16.62
C VAL A 150 -2.62 4.70 17.30
N ASN A 151 -3.17 5.90 17.25
CA ASN A 151 -4.42 6.24 17.94
C ASN A 151 -5.61 5.45 17.40
N GLN A 152 -5.56 5.04 16.13
CA GLN A 152 -6.59 4.23 15.49
C GLN A 152 -6.36 2.72 15.68
N SER A 153 -5.34 2.30 16.41
CA SER A 153 -4.94 0.88 16.60
C SER A 153 -4.74 0.11 15.28
N ILE A 154 -4.31 0.80 14.24
CA ILE A 154 -4.26 0.27 12.87
C ILE A 154 -2.98 -0.52 12.60
N LEU A 155 -1.91 -0.30 13.35
CA LEU A 155 -0.61 -0.93 13.13
C LEU A 155 -0.03 -1.59 14.38
N ASP A 156 0.78 -2.63 14.14
CA ASP A 156 1.58 -3.27 15.18
C ASP A 156 2.54 -2.27 15.86
N THR A 157 2.55 -2.30 17.19
CA THR A 157 3.32 -1.40 18.06
C THR A 157 4.83 -1.43 17.76
N GLN A 158 5.40 -2.58 17.37
CA GLN A 158 6.81 -2.69 17.01
C GLN A 158 7.14 -1.98 15.69
N TYR A 159 6.25 -2.11 14.74
CA TYR A 159 6.37 -1.46 13.43
C TYR A 159 6.35 0.07 13.56
N ILE A 160 5.42 0.58 14.34
CA ILE A 160 5.28 2.00 14.64
C ILE A 160 6.51 2.53 15.37
N ARG A 161 7.02 1.79 16.35
CA ARG A 161 8.24 2.18 17.09
C ARG A 161 9.41 2.38 16.13
N ARG A 162 9.66 1.41 15.23
CA ARG A 162 10.74 1.51 14.24
C ARG A 162 10.57 2.69 13.31
N LEU A 163 9.35 2.91 12.79
CA LEU A 163 9.09 4.05 11.92
C LEU A 163 9.31 5.39 12.64
N ARG A 164 8.91 5.48 13.91
CA ARG A 164 9.13 6.67 14.74
C ARG A 164 10.62 6.91 15.01
N GLU A 165 11.38 5.89 15.34
CA GLU A 165 12.83 5.96 15.54
C GLU A 165 13.55 6.40 14.26
N ASP A 166 13.14 5.87 13.11
CA ASP A 166 13.66 6.27 11.81
C ASP A 166 13.33 7.74 11.52
N ALA A 167 12.07 8.15 11.71
CA ALA A 167 11.62 9.52 11.44
C ALA A 167 12.36 10.57 12.27
N VAL A 168 12.67 10.27 13.53
CA VAL A 168 13.47 11.17 14.41
C VAL A 168 14.92 11.29 13.93
N ARG A 169 15.48 10.21 13.34
CA ARG A 169 16.86 10.21 12.82
C ARG A 169 16.99 10.84 11.44
N TRP A 170 15.89 11.05 10.74
CA TRP A 170 15.95 11.67 9.41
C TRP A 170 16.43 13.12 9.52
N PRO A 171 17.36 13.55 8.67
CA PRO A 171 17.91 14.87 8.77
C PRO A 171 16.82 15.93 8.57
N HIS A 172 16.65 16.78 9.57
CA HIS A 172 15.79 17.97 9.47
C HIS A 172 16.41 18.90 8.42
N ARG A 173 16.13 18.69 7.15
CA ARG A 173 16.51 19.62 6.11
C ARG A 173 15.54 20.80 6.15
N LYS A 174 16.11 21.96 6.57
CA LYS A 174 15.47 23.28 6.45
C LYS A 174 15.08 23.58 5.01
#